data_fb5e7a30301a5a63c460c8ef06459733
#
_entry.id   fb5e7a30301a5a63c460c8ef06459733
#
_cell.length_a   1.000
_cell.length_b   1.000
_cell.length_c   1.000
_cell.angle_alpha   90.00
_cell.angle_beta   90.00
_cell.angle_gamma   90.00
#
_symmetry.space_group_name_H-M   'P 1'
#
loop_
_entity.id
_entity.type
_entity.pdbx_description
1 polymer ?
#
loop_
_entity_poly.entity_id
_entity_poly.type
_entity_poly.pdbx_seq_one_letter_code
_entity_poly.pdbx_strand_id
1 'polypeptide(L)'
;MKTFQLVFFCFAISIISLAQPKAQSRNIFIITTDGFRWQEVFKGADSNILHNPKQVKDTALMCAQFWDDAVAERRKKLMPFFWNVIAKQGQLSGNRDYSNDMNVKNLYKISYPGYNEIFTGSPDRTLIPNLAIRNSNINILEWLNGQTEFKGKVVAYSSWNIMPFILAEKENGLPVNSGYEMLNESEDSVNAIINEAQANVVNKTHCRFDMLTYGAAKRYIEEKHPKVLFLGLGETDEFAHKGEYDHYLQKAHQFDEMVAELWYYVQTDPFYKDNTTFIITTDHGRGKKSSTWNAHGFWVGGSGQTWLATIGAGIAPFGEIKEKSQIYASQIAATISQLLGEKFKSNHPVDDPIVLKKVENVFSPITQVETLAAKK
;
A
#
# COMPACT_ATOMS: atom_id res chain seq x y z
N MET A 1 -44.94 -34.05 55.84
CA MET A 1 -44.44 -32.92 55.07
C MET A 1 -43.10 -33.32 54.47
N LYS A 2 -43.08 -33.60 53.15
CA LYS A 2 -41.85 -33.97 52.42
C LYS A 2 -41.46 -32.77 51.56
N THR A 3 -40.37 -32.14 51.88
CA THR A 3 -39.79 -30.96 51.15
C THR A 3 -39.09 -31.47 49.92
N PHE A 4 -39.56 -31.05 48.73
CA PHE A 4 -38.90 -31.29 47.45
C PHE A 4 -37.89 -30.14 47.21
N GLN A 5 -36.59 -30.46 47.17
CA GLN A 5 -35.55 -29.54 46.72
C GLN A 5 -35.43 -29.62 45.19
N LEU A 6 -35.76 -28.51 44.53
CA LEU A 6 -35.57 -28.34 43.08
C LEU A 6 -34.14 -27.89 42.83
N VAL A 7 -33.31 -28.72 42.23
CA VAL A 7 -31.94 -28.37 41.79
C VAL A 7 -32.02 -27.80 40.38
N PHE A 8 -31.76 -26.50 40.25
CA PHE A 8 -31.63 -25.82 38.96
C PHE A 8 -30.23 -26.08 38.39
N PHE A 9 -30.15 -26.83 37.30
CA PHE A 9 -28.92 -27.01 36.52
C PHE A 9 -28.83 -25.89 35.49
N CYS A 10 -28.02 -24.88 35.76
CA CYS A 10 -27.68 -23.85 34.78
C CYS A 10 -26.70 -24.44 33.73
N PHE A 11 -27.20 -24.75 32.56
CA PHE A 11 -26.34 -25.04 31.39
C PHE A 11 -25.76 -23.73 30.87
N ALA A 12 -24.48 -23.47 31.16
CA ALA A 12 -23.72 -22.41 30.52
C ALA A 12 -23.40 -22.82 29.06
N ILE A 13 -24.18 -22.35 28.11
CA ILE A 13 -23.87 -22.50 26.68
C ILE A 13 -22.71 -21.53 26.39
N SER A 14 -21.50 -22.07 26.35
CA SER A 14 -20.35 -21.37 25.81
C SER A 14 -20.55 -21.16 24.32
N ILE A 15 -20.91 -19.94 23.90
CA ILE A 15 -20.93 -19.55 22.48
C ILE A 15 -19.46 -19.49 22.04
N ILE A 16 -19.00 -20.57 21.44
CA ILE A 16 -17.73 -20.58 20.71
C ILE A 16 -17.98 -19.72 19.46
N SER A 17 -17.52 -18.47 19.49
CA SER A 17 -17.45 -17.63 18.30
C SER A 17 -16.46 -18.29 17.35
N LEU A 18 -16.97 -19.08 16.41
CA LEU A 18 -16.18 -19.56 15.28
C LEU A 18 -15.78 -18.33 14.48
N ALA A 19 -14.49 -17.97 14.53
CA ALA A 19 -13.92 -16.97 13.63
C ALA A 19 -14.24 -17.42 12.20
N GLN A 20 -15.16 -16.73 11.54
CA GLN A 20 -15.45 -16.98 10.14
C GLN A 20 -14.15 -16.79 9.33
N PRO A 21 -13.89 -17.64 8.34
CA PRO A 21 -12.77 -17.41 7.45
C PRO A 21 -12.93 -16.01 6.87
N LYS A 22 -11.89 -15.17 7.03
CA LYS A 22 -11.87 -13.81 6.51
C LYS A 22 -12.19 -13.87 5.02
N ALA A 23 -13.21 -13.16 4.58
CA ALA A 23 -13.71 -13.22 3.20
C ALA A 23 -12.55 -12.96 2.22
N GLN A 24 -12.57 -13.65 1.09
CA GLN A 24 -11.66 -13.40 -0.01
C GLN A 24 -11.85 -11.95 -0.49
N SER A 25 -10.76 -11.26 -0.81
CA SER A 25 -10.84 -9.91 -1.35
C SER A 25 -11.60 -9.89 -2.68
N ARG A 26 -12.52 -8.95 -2.83
CA ARG A 26 -13.21 -8.69 -4.10
C ARG A 26 -12.77 -7.38 -4.73
N ASN A 27 -12.18 -6.51 -3.93
CA ASN A 27 -11.69 -5.22 -4.36
C ASN A 27 -10.27 -5.02 -3.83
N ILE A 28 -9.41 -4.41 -4.62
CA ILE A 28 -8.02 -4.10 -4.21
C ILE A 28 -7.70 -2.66 -4.50
N PHE A 29 -7.22 -1.96 -3.48
CA PHE A 29 -6.65 -0.63 -3.60
C PHE A 29 -5.13 -0.73 -3.43
N ILE A 30 -4.41 -0.38 -4.48
CA ILE A 30 -2.96 -0.31 -4.52
C ILE A 30 -2.60 1.15 -4.31
N ILE A 31 -1.92 1.45 -3.21
CA ILE A 31 -1.59 2.81 -2.83
C ILE A 31 -0.08 2.93 -2.70
N THR A 32 0.52 3.90 -3.39
CA THR A 32 1.95 4.14 -3.31
C THR A 32 2.25 5.57 -2.90
N THR A 33 3.35 5.74 -2.17
CA THR A 33 4.01 7.03 -2.00
C THR A 33 5.44 6.91 -2.54
N ASP A 34 5.79 7.79 -3.48
CA ASP A 34 7.04 7.69 -4.25
C ASP A 34 8.26 7.92 -3.37
N GLY A 35 9.25 7.06 -3.51
CA GLY A 35 10.57 7.22 -2.88
C GLY A 35 10.58 7.34 -1.36
N PHE A 36 9.58 6.80 -0.65
CA PHE A 36 9.48 6.92 0.80
C PHE A 36 10.29 5.84 1.51
N ARG A 37 11.27 6.26 2.34
CA ARG A 37 12.24 5.36 2.95
C ARG A 37 11.60 4.48 4.04
N TRP A 38 12.03 3.22 4.11
CA TRP A 38 11.63 2.31 5.18
C TRP A 38 12.01 2.81 6.58
N GLN A 39 13.07 3.61 6.69
CA GLN A 39 13.53 4.18 7.97
C GLN A 39 12.43 5.03 8.61
N GLU A 40 11.82 5.93 7.86
CA GLU A 40 10.75 6.77 8.40
C GLU A 40 9.51 5.96 8.71
N VAL A 41 9.18 4.94 7.91
CA VAL A 41 8.04 4.05 8.20
C VAL A 41 8.23 3.34 9.54
N PHE A 42 9.39 2.73 9.78
CA PHE A 42 9.60 1.87 10.94
C PHE A 42 10.26 2.55 12.14
N LYS A 43 10.93 3.68 11.95
CA LYS A 43 11.66 4.40 13.01
C LYS A 43 11.16 5.82 13.27
N GLY A 44 10.30 6.36 12.39
CA GLY A 44 9.91 7.77 12.43
C GLY A 44 11.02 8.70 11.94
N ALA A 45 10.94 9.97 12.27
CA ALA A 45 11.89 10.99 11.83
C ALA A 45 13.34 10.64 12.20
N ASP A 46 14.27 10.85 11.23
CA ASP A 46 15.71 10.64 11.45
C ASP A 46 16.31 11.86 12.18
N SER A 47 16.88 11.63 13.37
CA SER A 47 17.45 12.69 14.21
C SER A 47 18.52 13.51 13.51
N ASN A 48 19.41 12.86 12.77
CA ASN A 48 20.53 13.56 12.13
C ASN A 48 20.08 14.49 10.99
N ILE A 49 18.96 14.13 10.33
CA ILE A 49 18.38 14.94 9.27
C ILE A 49 17.51 16.04 9.89
N LEU A 50 16.69 15.69 10.88
CA LEU A 50 15.77 16.59 11.55
C LEU A 50 16.46 17.81 12.18
N HIS A 51 17.66 17.61 12.72
CA HIS A 51 18.46 18.67 13.34
C HIS A 51 19.44 19.35 12.36
N ASN A 52 19.34 19.07 11.07
CA ASN A 52 20.19 19.73 10.06
C ASN A 52 19.49 20.99 9.52
N PRO A 53 19.99 22.21 9.83
CA PRO A 53 19.34 23.46 9.43
C PRO A 53 19.36 23.70 7.90
N LYS A 54 20.12 22.92 7.14
CA LYS A 54 20.07 22.96 5.68
C LYS A 54 18.89 22.18 5.09
N GLN A 55 18.24 21.33 5.89
CA GLN A 55 17.21 20.42 5.44
C GLN A 55 15.88 20.59 6.18
N VAL A 56 15.91 21.29 7.30
CA VAL A 56 14.74 21.60 8.14
C VAL A 56 14.79 23.06 8.52
N LYS A 57 13.76 23.83 8.14
CA LYS A 57 13.69 25.28 8.39
C LYS A 57 13.32 25.58 9.83
N ASP A 58 12.34 24.85 10.38
CA ASP A 58 11.88 24.98 11.75
C ASP A 58 12.01 23.64 12.49
N THR A 59 13.19 23.41 13.04
CA THR A 59 13.49 22.20 13.80
C THR A 59 12.62 22.08 15.06
N ALA A 60 12.28 23.19 15.71
CA ALA A 60 11.46 23.15 16.94
C ALA A 60 10.04 22.65 16.62
N LEU A 61 9.43 23.20 15.56
CA LEU A 61 8.13 22.75 15.10
C LEU A 61 8.14 21.29 14.68
N MET A 62 9.12 20.89 13.88
CA MET A 62 9.22 19.49 13.40
C MET A 62 9.47 18.51 14.54
N CYS A 63 10.27 18.88 15.55
CA CYS A 63 10.44 18.07 16.75
C CYS A 63 9.13 17.95 17.54
N ALA A 64 8.39 19.03 17.72
CA ALA A 64 7.11 18.99 18.41
C ALA A 64 6.10 18.04 17.70
N GLN A 65 6.09 18.06 16.37
CA GLN A 65 5.18 17.23 15.56
C GLN A 65 5.62 15.77 15.46
N PHE A 66 6.89 15.50 15.15
CA PHE A 66 7.34 14.20 14.66
C PHE A 66 8.44 13.55 15.49
N TRP A 67 9.01 14.23 16.51
CA TRP A 67 10.06 13.65 17.31
C TRP A 67 9.54 13.04 18.61
N ASP A 68 10.16 11.94 18.97
CA ASP A 68 10.12 11.30 20.30
C ASP A 68 11.39 10.48 20.46
N ASP A 69 11.94 10.39 21.68
CA ASP A 69 13.12 9.58 21.96
C ASP A 69 12.82 8.09 21.79
N ALA A 70 11.63 7.66 22.20
CA ALA A 70 11.15 6.31 21.99
C ALA A 70 10.74 6.11 20.51
N VAL A 71 11.44 5.22 19.81
CA VAL A 71 11.17 4.89 18.39
C VAL A 71 9.71 4.51 18.18
N ALA A 72 9.10 3.77 19.10
CA ALA A 72 7.71 3.35 19.01
C ALA A 72 6.73 4.51 18.99
N GLU A 73 7.00 5.58 19.74
CA GLU A 73 6.16 6.78 19.77
C GLU A 73 6.48 7.71 18.59
N ARG A 74 7.75 7.86 18.24
CA ARG A 74 8.19 8.67 17.09
C ARG A 74 7.56 8.21 15.78
N ARG A 75 7.56 6.90 15.49
CA ARG A 75 6.91 6.35 14.29
C ARG A 75 5.39 6.53 14.29
N LYS A 76 4.74 6.49 15.46
CA LYS A 76 3.31 6.79 15.60
C LYS A 76 2.98 8.26 15.38
N LYS A 77 3.85 9.18 15.81
CA LYS A 77 3.69 10.61 15.53
C LYS A 77 3.73 10.88 14.03
N LEU A 78 4.62 10.22 13.30
CA LEU A 78 4.74 10.41 11.86
C LEU A 78 3.61 9.71 11.09
N MET A 79 3.31 8.46 11.42
CA MET A 79 2.33 7.62 10.71
C MET A 79 1.35 6.96 11.69
N PRO A 80 0.41 7.75 12.26
CA PRO A 80 -0.49 7.27 13.30
C PRO A 80 -1.43 6.14 12.82
N PHE A 81 -1.92 6.17 11.59
CA PHE A 81 -2.78 5.13 11.07
C PHE A 81 -2.01 3.80 10.86
N PHE A 82 -0.82 3.86 10.30
CA PHE A 82 0.02 2.67 10.14
C PHE A 82 0.25 1.96 11.47
N TRP A 83 0.59 2.70 12.52
CA TRP A 83 0.99 2.10 13.80
C TRP A 83 -0.17 1.82 14.76
N ASN A 84 -1.29 2.52 14.65
CA ASN A 84 -2.45 2.28 15.50
C ASN A 84 -3.50 1.37 14.86
N VAL A 85 -3.54 1.27 13.53
CA VAL A 85 -4.53 0.47 12.80
C VAL A 85 -3.87 -0.67 12.01
N ILE A 86 -3.01 -0.37 11.03
CA ILE A 86 -2.42 -1.42 10.16
C ILE A 86 -1.56 -2.39 10.99
N ALA A 87 -0.73 -1.89 11.92
CA ALA A 87 0.07 -2.72 12.81
C ALA A 87 -0.75 -3.59 13.78
N LYS A 88 -2.06 -3.40 13.86
CA LYS A 88 -2.95 -4.23 14.70
C LYS A 88 -3.88 -5.12 13.89
N GLN A 89 -4.25 -4.70 12.69
CA GLN A 89 -5.28 -5.36 11.88
C GLN A 89 -4.77 -5.92 10.56
N GLY A 90 -3.54 -5.60 10.19
CA GLY A 90 -2.88 -5.95 8.94
C GLY A 90 -1.51 -6.57 9.12
N GLN A 91 -0.65 -6.39 8.14
CA GLN A 91 0.75 -6.85 8.16
C GLN A 91 1.67 -5.75 7.61
N LEU A 92 2.82 -5.57 8.26
CA LEU A 92 3.88 -4.63 7.87
C LEU A 92 5.17 -5.42 7.64
N SER A 93 5.75 -5.33 6.46
CA SER A 93 7.01 -5.96 6.08
C SER A 93 8.01 -4.93 5.55
N GLY A 94 9.30 -5.18 5.77
CA GLY A 94 10.39 -4.31 5.30
C GLY A 94 11.22 -3.69 6.43
N ASN A 95 10.97 -4.05 7.70
CA ASN A 95 11.81 -3.58 8.81
C ASN A 95 13.14 -4.33 8.86
N ARG A 96 14.17 -3.67 8.38
CA ARG A 96 15.51 -4.25 8.27
C ARG A 96 16.22 -4.48 9.60
N ASP A 97 15.75 -3.86 10.68
CA ASP A 97 16.29 -4.13 12.02
C ASP A 97 15.99 -5.58 12.47
N TYR A 98 14.96 -6.20 11.86
CA TYR A 98 14.64 -7.63 12.05
C TYR A 98 15.15 -8.52 10.91
N SER A 99 15.95 -7.99 9.98
CA SER A 99 16.29 -8.70 8.74
C SER A 99 15.04 -9.15 7.95
N ASN A 100 13.93 -8.44 8.13
CA ASN A 100 12.73 -8.57 7.33
C ASN A 100 12.87 -7.59 6.16
N ASP A 101 13.35 -8.09 5.04
CA ASP A 101 13.79 -7.26 3.93
C ASP A 101 12.75 -7.26 2.80
N MET A 102 12.45 -6.08 2.28
CA MET A 102 11.79 -5.91 1.00
C MET A 102 12.66 -5.06 0.08
N ASN A 103 12.79 -5.49 -1.18
CA ASN A 103 13.63 -4.81 -2.16
C ASN A 103 12.99 -4.74 -3.54
N VAL A 104 13.43 -3.79 -4.35
CA VAL A 104 13.29 -3.88 -5.80
C VAL A 104 14.43 -4.73 -6.38
N LYS A 105 14.12 -5.48 -7.45
CA LYS A 105 15.09 -6.27 -8.22
C LYS A 105 15.66 -5.50 -9.41
N ASN A 106 14.96 -4.44 -9.87
CA ASN A 106 15.42 -3.65 -11.00
C ASN A 106 16.77 -2.98 -10.71
N LEU A 107 17.56 -2.80 -11.75
CA LEU A 107 18.92 -2.28 -11.63
C LEU A 107 18.95 -0.79 -11.29
N TYR A 108 18.00 -0.02 -11.81
CA TYR A 108 18.04 1.44 -11.78
C TYR A 108 17.62 2.05 -10.45
N LYS A 109 16.65 1.42 -9.74
CA LYS A 109 16.15 1.84 -8.42
C LYS A 109 15.64 3.28 -8.44
N ILE A 110 14.80 3.57 -9.44
CA ILE A 110 14.13 4.84 -9.70
C ILE A 110 12.69 4.55 -10.11
N SER A 111 11.85 5.59 -10.22
CA SER A 111 10.40 5.46 -10.28
C SER A 111 9.87 4.61 -11.43
N TYR A 112 10.23 4.88 -12.69
CA TYR A 112 9.68 4.11 -13.81
C TYR A 112 9.95 2.59 -13.70
N PRO A 113 11.21 2.14 -13.52
CA PRO A 113 11.50 0.73 -13.28
C PRO A 113 10.88 0.15 -12.01
N GLY A 114 10.73 0.95 -10.94
CA GLY A 114 10.08 0.54 -9.71
C GLY A 114 8.59 0.25 -9.91
N TYR A 115 7.86 1.17 -10.52
CA TYR A 115 6.45 0.97 -10.87
C TYR A 115 6.26 -0.17 -11.89
N ASN A 116 7.14 -0.26 -12.90
CA ASN A 116 7.12 -1.42 -13.80
C ASN A 116 7.20 -2.73 -13.00
N GLU A 117 8.15 -2.83 -12.08
CA GLU A 117 8.36 -4.04 -11.27
C GLU A 117 7.11 -4.39 -10.45
N ILE A 118 6.48 -3.38 -9.81
CA ILE A 118 5.24 -3.54 -9.04
C ILE A 118 4.09 -4.07 -9.91
N PHE A 119 3.89 -3.50 -11.09
CA PHE A 119 2.71 -3.78 -11.90
C PHE A 119 2.86 -4.94 -12.87
N THR A 120 4.07 -5.23 -13.30
CA THR A 120 4.30 -6.32 -14.27
C THR A 120 4.74 -7.62 -13.61
N GLY A 121 5.24 -7.56 -12.38
CA GLY A 121 5.78 -8.73 -11.68
C GLY A 121 7.18 -9.12 -12.14
N SER A 122 7.90 -8.22 -12.85
CA SER A 122 9.23 -8.49 -13.39
C SER A 122 10.14 -7.28 -13.35
N PRO A 123 11.40 -7.45 -12.96
CA PRO A 123 12.41 -6.40 -13.02
C PRO A 123 12.98 -6.30 -14.45
N ASP A 124 12.28 -5.65 -15.35
CA ASP A 124 12.80 -5.46 -16.71
C ASP A 124 14.10 -4.64 -16.69
N ARG A 125 15.17 -5.25 -17.15
CA ARG A 125 16.51 -4.63 -17.16
C ARG A 125 16.74 -3.75 -18.38
N THR A 126 15.84 -3.77 -19.36
CA THR A 126 15.94 -3.02 -20.62
C THR A 126 15.21 -1.69 -20.57
N LEU A 127 14.34 -1.51 -19.59
CA LEU A 127 13.58 -0.27 -19.41
C LEU A 127 14.48 0.90 -19.10
N ILE A 128 14.36 1.94 -19.91
CA ILE A 128 15.07 3.20 -19.76
C ILE A 128 14.35 4.06 -18.70
N PRO A 129 15.12 4.74 -17.85
CA PRO A 129 14.57 5.44 -16.69
C PRO A 129 13.71 6.67 -17.03
N ASN A 130 12.63 6.85 -16.28
CA ASN A 130 11.84 8.09 -16.10
C ASN A 130 11.54 8.91 -17.36
N LEU A 131 11.35 8.24 -18.50
CA LEU A 131 10.97 8.86 -19.76
C LEU A 131 9.53 8.53 -20.14
N ALA A 132 8.89 9.45 -20.87
CA ALA A 132 7.55 9.26 -21.43
C ALA A 132 7.55 8.27 -22.61
N ILE A 133 8.06 7.07 -22.39
CA ILE A 133 8.14 5.97 -23.35
C ILE A 133 7.19 4.87 -22.90
N ARG A 134 6.36 4.40 -23.80
CA ARG A 134 5.40 3.32 -23.55
C ARG A 134 6.09 2.06 -23.03
N ASN A 135 5.55 1.52 -21.96
CA ASN A 135 5.90 0.20 -21.46
C ASN A 135 5.30 -0.89 -22.37
N SER A 136 6.13 -1.81 -22.83
CA SER A 136 5.68 -2.95 -23.66
C SER A 136 5.30 -4.18 -22.82
N ASN A 137 5.54 -4.13 -21.53
CA ASN A 137 5.23 -5.22 -20.61
C ASN A 137 3.76 -5.15 -20.19
N ILE A 138 3.05 -6.27 -20.28
CA ILE A 138 1.67 -6.35 -19.80
C ILE A 138 1.65 -6.21 -18.28
N ASN A 139 0.91 -5.21 -17.78
CA ASN A 139 0.76 -4.95 -16.36
C ASN A 139 -0.53 -5.56 -15.78
N ILE A 140 -0.56 -5.75 -14.46
CA ILE A 140 -1.69 -6.38 -13.77
C ILE A 140 -2.99 -5.59 -13.91
N LEU A 141 -2.96 -4.25 -13.95
CA LEU A 141 -4.15 -3.42 -14.06
C LEU A 141 -4.78 -3.56 -15.46
N GLU A 142 -3.95 -3.51 -16.50
CA GLU A 142 -4.35 -3.78 -17.88
C GLU A 142 -4.95 -5.19 -18.00
N TRP A 143 -4.25 -6.19 -17.47
CA TRP A 143 -4.69 -7.57 -17.52
C TRP A 143 -6.05 -7.75 -16.82
N LEU A 144 -6.23 -7.19 -15.61
CA LEU A 144 -7.50 -7.21 -14.89
C LEU A 144 -8.60 -6.50 -15.66
N ASN A 145 -8.33 -5.32 -16.25
CA ASN A 145 -9.31 -4.60 -17.05
C ASN A 145 -9.78 -5.40 -18.28
N GLY A 146 -8.98 -6.33 -18.78
CA GLY A 146 -9.32 -7.29 -19.82
C GLY A 146 -10.21 -8.46 -19.34
N GLN A 147 -10.29 -8.74 -18.03
CA GLN A 147 -11.10 -9.84 -17.49
C GLN A 147 -12.57 -9.40 -17.36
N THR A 148 -13.50 -10.29 -17.69
CA THR A 148 -14.96 -9.99 -17.68
C THR A 148 -15.44 -9.42 -16.35
N GLU A 149 -14.95 -9.92 -15.23
CA GLU A 149 -15.36 -9.47 -13.89
C GLU A 149 -14.91 -8.05 -13.55
N PHE A 150 -13.76 -7.62 -14.07
CA PHE A 150 -13.10 -6.36 -13.75
C PHE A 150 -13.22 -5.30 -14.85
N LYS A 151 -13.71 -5.67 -16.03
CA LYS A 151 -13.82 -4.77 -17.19
C LYS A 151 -14.59 -3.50 -16.86
N GLY A 152 -13.94 -2.34 -17.04
CA GLY A 152 -14.48 -1.02 -16.70
C GLY A 152 -14.57 -0.73 -15.19
N LYS A 153 -13.94 -1.57 -14.35
CA LYS A 153 -13.90 -1.41 -12.88
C LYS A 153 -12.47 -1.28 -12.35
N VAL A 154 -11.53 -1.04 -13.24
CA VAL A 154 -10.12 -0.80 -12.94
C VAL A 154 -9.79 0.63 -13.32
N VAL A 155 -9.14 1.37 -12.41
CA VAL A 155 -8.78 2.77 -12.63
C VAL A 155 -7.46 3.11 -11.95
N ALA A 156 -6.74 4.07 -12.51
CA ALA A 156 -5.52 4.60 -11.93
C ALA A 156 -5.57 6.12 -11.78
N TYR A 157 -5.16 6.61 -10.62
CA TYR A 157 -4.92 8.02 -10.34
C TYR A 157 -3.49 8.20 -9.88
N SER A 158 -2.74 9.12 -10.48
CA SER A 158 -1.35 9.35 -10.10
C SER A 158 -0.99 10.83 -10.08
N SER A 159 -0.18 11.22 -9.10
CA SER A 159 0.41 12.55 -9.08
C SER A 159 1.44 12.72 -10.19
N TRP A 160 2.17 11.67 -10.55
CA TRP A 160 3.22 11.72 -11.56
C TRP A 160 2.68 11.52 -12.99
N ASN A 161 2.98 12.47 -13.89
CA ASN A 161 2.47 12.51 -15.26
C ASN A 161 3.04 11.44 -16.22
N ILE A 162 4.02 10.65 -15.78
CA ILE A 162 4.59 9.55 -16.58
C ILE A 162 3.76 8.24 -16.43
N MET A 163 2.87 8.17 -15.45
CA MET A 163 2.12 6.94 -15.17
C MET A 163 1.35 6.38 -16.37
N PRO A 164 0.72 7.17 -17.27
CA PRO A 164 0.05 6.64 -18.45
C PRO A 164 0.96 5.85 -19.39
N PHE A 165 2.25 6.19 -19.44
CA PHE A 165 3.24 5.48 -20.23
C PHE A 165 3.67 4.15 -19.56
N ILE A 166 3.78 4.15 -18.24
CA ILE A 166 4.10 2.94 -17.46
C ILE A 166 2.97 1.92 -17.56
N LEU A 167 1.72 2.38 -17.51
CA LEU A 167 0.53 1.54 -17.57
C LEU A 167 0.01 1.29 -18.99
N ALA A 168 0.69 1.81 -20.03
CA ALA A 168 0.33 1.67 -21.44
C ALA A 168 -1.15 2.02 -21.76
N GLU A 169 -1.67 3.08 -21.12
CA GLU A 169 -3.08 3.49 -21.11
C GLU A 169 -3.70 3.56 -22.52
N LYS A 170 -3.00 4.23 -23.45
CA LYS A 170 -3.54 4.49 -24.82
C LYS A 170 -3.82 3.23 -25.63
N GLU A 171 -3.13 2.14 -25.31
CA GLU A 171 -3.23 0.89 -26.07
C GLU A 171 -4.23 -0.09 -25.47
N ASN A 172 -4.42 -0.03 -24.15
CA ASN A 172 -5.22 -1.03 -23.45
C ASN A 172 -6.57 -0.52 -22.92
N GLY A 173 -6.82 0.80 -23.05
CA GLY A 173 -8.08 1.42 -22.61
C GLY A 173 -8.29 1.42 -21.09
N LEU A 174 -7.22 1.28 -20.31
CA LEU A 174 -7.25 1.44 -18.86
C LEU A 174 -7.41 2.94 -18.54
N PRO A 175 -8.45 3.38 -17.80
CA PRO A 175 -8.57 4.77 -17.40
C PRO A 175 -7.44 5.17 -16.44
N VAL A 176 -6.65 6.15 -16.84
CA VAL A 176 -5.56 6.72 -16.02
C VAL A 176 -5.72 8.23 -15.99
N ASN A 177 -5.89 8.82 -14.81
CA ASN A 177 -5.78 10.27 -14.63
C ASN A 177 -4.48 10.60 -13.90
N SER A 178 -3.62 11.42 -14.50
CA SER A 178 -2.28 11.67 -13.95
C SER A 178 -1.79 13.10 -14.15
N GLY A 179 -0.85 13.50 -13.30
CA GLY A 179 -0.35 14.86 -13.35
C GLY A 179 -1.50 15.88 -13.28
N TYR A 180 -1.38 16.97 -14.01
CA TYR A 180 -2.40 18.02 -14.07
C TYR A 180 -3.43 17.79 -15.21
N GLU A 181 -3.72 16.53 -15.57
CA GLU A 181 -4.76 16.19 -16.50
C GLU A 181 -6.15 16.55 -15.93
N MET A 182 -6.99 17.17 -16.78
CA MET A 182 -8.31 17.63 -16.36
C MET A 182 -9.27 16.45 -16.17
N LEU A 183 -10.12 16.56 -15.17
CA LEU A 183 -11.21 15.61 -14.92
C LEU A 183 -12.41 15.93 -15.83
N ASN A 184 -13.25 14.92 -16.10
CA ASN A 184 -14.47 15.13 -16.87
C ASN A 184 -15.51 15.88 -16.03
N GLU A 185 -15.79 17.13 -16.39
CA GLU A 185 -16.72 18.01 -15.67
C GLU A 185 -18.20 17.70 -15.95
N SER A 186 -18.50 17.02 -17.08
CA SER A 186 -19.88 16.68 -17.41
C SER A 186 -20.49 15.63 -16.46
N GLU A 187 -19.65 14.94 -15.70
CA GLU A 187 -20.09 13.89 -14.78
C GLU A 187 -20.30 14.40 -13.35
N ASP A 188 -19.58 15.45 -12.92
CA ASP A 188 -19.62 15.92 -11.54
C ASP A 188 -19.15 17.38 -11.40
N SER A 189 -19.90 18.19 -10.66
CA SER A 189 -19.54 19.57 -10.32
C SER A 189 -18.28 19.67 -9.43
N VAL A 190 -17.97 18.64 -8.63
CA VAL A 190 -16.74 18.59 -7.82
C VAL A 190 -15.52 18.51 -8.73
N ASN A 191 -15.63 17.82 -9.87
CA ASN A 191 -14.56 17.76 -10.86
C ASN A 191 -14.20 19.17 -11.39
N ALA A 192 -15.19 20.05 -11.59
CA ALA A 192 -14.96 21.44 -11.99
C ALA A 192 -14.14 22.19 -10.93
N ILE A 193 -14.44 22.00 -9.64
CA ILE A 193 -13.71 22.63 -8.53
C ILE A 193 -12.26 22.15 -8.50
N ILE A 194 -12.04 20.83 -8.65
CA ILE A 194 -10.68 20.26 -8.70
C ILE A 194 -9.93 20.80 -9.91
N ASN A 195 -10.59 20.87 -11.08
CA ASN A 195 -10.01 21.41 -12.30
C ASN A 195 -9.62 22.89 -12.16
N GLU A 196 -10.47 23.69 -11.55
CA GLU A 196 -10.17 25.10 -11.26
C GLU A 196 -8.97 25.21 -10.30
N ALA A 197 -8.93 24.42 -9.23
CA ALA A 197 -7.82 24.40 -8.29
C ALA A 197 -6.51 24.04 -8.99
N GLN A 198 -6.49 22.97 -9.79
CA GLN A 198 -5.27 22.56 -10.50
C GLN A 198 -4.89 23.54 -11.65
N ALA A 199 -5.86 24.22 -12.27
CA ALA A 199 -5.59 25.25 -13.28
C ALA A 199 -4.82 26.44 -12.68
N ASN A 200 -5.16 26.82 -11.45
CA ASN A 200 -4.56 27.93 -10.72
C ASN A 200 -3.23 27.61 -10.02
N VAL A 201 -2.76 26.35 -10.08
CA VAL A 201 -1.42 26.01 -9.54
C VAL A 201 -0.35 26.75 -10.32
N VAL A 202 0.45 27.54 -9.60
CA VAL A 202 1.61 28.25 -10.13
C VAL A 202 2.82 27.29 -10.12
N ASN A 203 3.65 27.33 -11.18
CA ASN A 203 4.86 26.51 -11.31
C ASN A 203 4.57 24.99 -11.24
N LYS A 204 3.63 24.53 -12.06
CA LYS A 204 3.34 23.09 -12.21
C LYS A 204 4.61 22.31 -12.53
N THR A 205 4.87 21.27 -11.75
CA THR A 205 5.93 20.28 -12.00
C THR A 205 5.39 19.07 -12.75
N HIS A 206 6.21 18.04 -12.88
CA HIS A 206 5.77 16.73 -13.41
C HIS A 206 4.86 15.97 -12.45
N CYS A 207 4.82 16.41 -11.19
CA CYS A 207 4.02 15.81 -10.13
C CYS A 207 2.90 16.78 -9.72
N ARG A 208 1.64 16.35 -9.83
CA ARG A 208 0.49 17.08 -9.29
C ARG A 208 0.52 16.99 -7.76
N PHE A 209 0.03 18.00 -7.07
CA PHE A 209 -0.14 17.94 -5.62
C PHE A 209 -0.97 16.73 -5.22
N ASP A 210 -0.50 15.98 -4.24
CA ASP A 210 -1.12 14.73 -3.78
C ASP A 210 -2.56 14.93 -3.32
N MET A 211 -2.87 16.06 -2.70
CA MET A 211 -4.23 16.45 -2.32
C MET A 211 -5.21 16.47 -3.51
N LEU A 212 -4.79 16.99 -4.66
CA LEU A 212 -5.62 17.06 -5.86
C LEU A 212 -5.81 15.66 -6.48
N THR A 213 -4.74 14.85 -6.49
CA THR A 213 -4.79 13.46 -6.95
C THR A 213 -5.71 12.63 -6.06
N TYR A 214 -5.55 12.74 -4.76
CA TYR A 214 -6.38 12.06 -3.77
C TYR A 214 -7.85 12.47 -3.87
N GLY A 215 -8.12 13.78 -3.94
CA GLY A 215 -9.49 14.30 -4.07
C GLY A 215 -10.20 13.78 -5.32
N ALA A 216 -9.50 13.75 -6.46
CA ALA A 216 -10.02 13.21 -7.72
C ALA A 216 -10.30 11.69 -7.61
N ALA A 217 -9.34 10.92 -7.05
CA ALA A 217 -9.50 9.50 -6.85
C ALA A 217 -10.64 9.16 -5.89
N LYS A 218 -10.72 9.87 -4.75
CA LYS A 218 -11.77 9.69 -3.75
C LYS A 218 -13.14 9.94 -4.34
N ARG A 219 -13.31 11.03 -5.11
CA ARG A 219 -14.58 11.33 -5.77
C ARG A 219 -14.98 10.23 -6.75
N TYR A 220 -14.05 9.75 -7.55
CA TYR A 220 -14.31 8.63 -8.46
C TYR A 220 -14.72 7.34 -7.71
N ILE A 221 -14.07 7.04 -6.58
CA ILE A 221 -14.41 5.88 -5.74
C ILE A 221 -15.83 5.98 -5.22
N GLU A 222 -16.24 7.15 -4.74
CA GLU A 222 -17.57 7.41 -4.20
C GLU A 222 -18.68 7.26 -5.26
N GLU A 223 -18.40 7.65 -6.51
CA GLU A 223 -19.39 7.63 -7.59
C GLU A 223 -19.42 6.34 -8.39
N LYS A 224 -18.26 5.80 -8.72
CA LYS A 224 -18.15 4.72 -9.72
C LYS A 224 -17.86 3.35 -9.08
N HIS A 225 -17.50 3.29 -7.81
CA HIS A 225 -17.20 2.07 -7.07
C HIS A 225 -16.28 1.10 -7.83
N PRO A 226 -15.05 1.52 -8.21
CA PRO A 226 -14.12 0.62 -8.89
C PRO A 226 -13.75 -0.58 -8.00
N LYS A 227 -13.56 -1.75 -8.61
CA LYS A 227 -13.06 -2.93 -7.90
C LYS A 227 -11.54 -2.88 -7.68
N VAL A 228 -10.82 -2.28 -8.61
CA VAL A 228 -9.37 -2.15 -8.53
C VAL A 228 -8.99 -0.70 -8.76
N LEU A 229 -8.34 -0.13 -7.77
CA LEU A 229 -7.82 1.23 -7.80
C LEU A 229 -6.30 1.21 -7.65
N PHE A 230 -5.62 1.95 -8.47
CA PHE A 230 -4.26 2.42 -8.18
C PHE A 230 -4.29 3.91 -7.82
N LEU A 231 -3.69 4.25 -6.67
CA LEU A 231 -3.47 5.62 -6.22
C LEU A 231 -1.98 5.82 -5.99
N GLY A 232 -1.32 6.57 -6.87
CA GLY A 232 0.11 6.89 -6.80
C GLY A 232 0.33 8.34 -6.38
N LEU A 233 0.88 8.55 -5.18
CA LEU A 233 1.19 9.86 -4.61
C LEU A 233 2.69 10.11 -4.71
N GLY A 234 3.12 11.35 -5.01
CA GLY A 234 4.48 11.64 -5.44
C GLY A 234 5.22 12.71 -4.65
N GLU A 235 4.56 13.45 -3.75
CA GLU A 235 5.18 14.62 -3.11
C GLU A 235 6.30 14.24 -2.13
N THR A 236 6.35 13.02 -1.59
CA THR A 236 7.47 12.57 -0.76
C THR A 236 8.79 12.55 -1.57
N ASP A 237 8.75 12.08 -2.83
CA ASP A 237 9.91 12.11 -3.73
C ASP A 237 10.29 13.53 -4.13
N GLU A 238 9.31 14.36 -4.48
CA GLU A 238 9.50 15.76 -4.87
C GLU A 238 10.24 16.58 -3.79
N PHE A 239 9.80 16.46 -2.52
CA PHE A 239 10.44 17.18 -1.41
C PHE A 239 11.78 16.58 -0.98
N ALA A 240 11.93 15.26 -1.11
CA ALA A 240 13.23 14.64 -0.91
C ALA A 240 14.25 15.16 -1.93
N HIS A 241 13.92 15.25 -3.22
CA HIS A 241 14.82 15.80 -4.24
C HIS A 241 15.26 17.24 -3.96
N LYS A 242 14.41 18.04 -3.33
CA LYS A 242 14.74 19.41 -2.90
C LYS A 242 15.59 19.44 -1.63
N GLY A 243 15.76 18.30 -0.93
CA GLY A 243 16.43 18.24 0.36
C GLY A 243 15.60 18.88 1.50
N GLU A 244 14.31 19.03 1.32
CA GLU A 244 13.36 19.63 2.28
C GLU A 244 12.75 18.54 3.15
N TYR A 245 13.47 18.15 4.20
CA TYR A 245 13.07 17.05 5.06
C TYR A 245 11.83 17.36 5.92
N ASP A 246 11.64 18.61 6.29
CA ASP A 246 10.44 19.12 6.94
C ASP A 246 9.19 18.84 6.10
N HIS A 247 9.19 19.24 4.84
CA HIS A 247 8.08 18.96 3.93
C HIS A 247 7.94 17.48 3.61
N TYR A 248 9.04 16.75 3.46
CA TYR A 248 9.02 15.30 3.27
C TYR A 248 8.29 14.58 4.41
N LEU A 249 8.57 14.92 5.68
CA LEU A 249 7.87 14.37 6.83
C LEU A 249 6.38 14.77 6.86
N GLN A 250 6.07 16.03 6.55
CA GLN A 250 4.69 16.50 6.47
C GLN A 250 3.91 15.75 5.39
N LYS A 251 4.51 15.47 4.23
CA LYS A 251 3.87 14.70 3.16
C LYS A 251 3.72 13.22 3.51
N ALA A 252 4.65 12.65 4.24
CA ALA A 252 4.51 11.30 4.78
C ALA A 252 3.35 11.19 5.79
N HIS A 253 3.20 12.20 6.66
CA HIS A 253 2.07 12.30 7.58
C HIS A 253 0.74 12.47 6.85
N GLN A 254 0.69 13.38 5.86
CA GLN A 254 -0.49 13.59 5.02
C GLN A 254 -0.87 12.33 4.23
N PHE A 255 0.11 11.57 3.74
CA PHE A 255 -0.12 10.27 3.12
C PHE A 255 -0.82 9.31 4.09
N ASP A 256 -0.34 9.20 5.32
CA ASP A 256 -0.96 8.36 6.36
C ASP A 256 -2.40 8.78 6.66
N GLU A 257 -2.68 10.08 6.71
CA GLU A 257 -4.03 10.63 6.87
C GLU A 257 -4.95 10.29 5.69
N MET A 258 -4.47 10.43 4.45
CA MET A 258 -5.24 10.07 3.25
C MET A 258 -5.59 8.58 3.23
N VAL A 259 -4.64 7.72 3.60
CA VAL A 259 -4.87 6.27 3.69
C VAL A 259 -5.87 5.95 4.80
N ALA A 260 -5.79 6.65 5.94
CA ALA A 260 -6.74 6.49 7.05
C ALA A 260 -8.16 6.88 6.64
N GLU A 261 -8.32 8.01 5.97
CA GLU A 261 -9.62 8.49 5.49
C GLU A 261 -10.24 7.54 4.47
N LEU A 262 -9.42 7.06 3.52
CA LEU A 262 -9.85 6.09 2.52
C LEU A 262 -10.23 4.74 3.16
N TRP A 263 -9.47 4.30 4.15
CA TRP A 263 -9.79 3.10 4.92
C TRP A 263 -11.10 3.25 5.68
N TYR A 264 -11.33 4.40 6.34
CA TYR A 264 -12.59 4.69 7.02
C TYR A 264 -13.77 4.63 6.04
N TYR A 265 -13.66 5.27 4.88
CA TYR A 265 -14.67 5.21 3.84
C TYR A 265 -14.98 3.75 3.43
N VAL A 266 -13.95 2.99 3.12
CA VAL A 266 -14.08 1.57 2.71
C VAL A 266 -14.74 0.70 3.80
N GLN A 267 -14.53 1.01 5.08
CA GLN A 267 -15.15 0.27 6.19
C GLN A 267 -16.63 0.66 6.43
N THR A 268 -17.06 1.79 5.90
CA THR A 268 -18.42 2.32 6.09
C THR A 268 -19.30 2.16 4.85
N ASP A 269 -18.73 2.04 3.67
CA ASP A 269 -19.43 1.85 2.42
C ASP A 269 -19.86 0.38 2.23
N PRO A 270 -21.14 0.09 1.97
CA PRO A 270 -21.64 -1.29 1.85
C PRO A 270 -21.02 -2.12 0.71
N PHE A 271 -20.55 -1.48 -0.37
CA PHE A 271 -19.92 -2.16 -1.49
C PHE A 271 -18.51 -2.65 -1.13
N TYR A 272 -17.79 -1.85 -0.35
CA TYR A 272 -16.38 -2.11 -0.03
C TYR A 272 -16.16 -2.84 1.29
N LYS A 273 -17.05 -2.63 2.25
CA LYS A 273 -16.92 -3.16 3.61
C LYS A 273 -16.68 -4.67 3.59
N ASP A 274 -15.68 -5.12 4.35
CA ASP A 274 -15.28 -6.51 4.52
C ASP A 274 -14.85 -7.24 3.22
N ASN A 275 -14.84 -6.55 2.07
CA ASN A 275 -14.52 -7.10 0.76
C ASN A 275 -13.28 -6.45 0.09
N THR A 276 -12.63 -5.51 0.75
CA THR A 276 -11.56 -4.70 0.16
C THR A 276 -10.24 -4.91 0.89
N THR A 277 -9.17 -5.01 0.11
CA THR A 277 -7.80 -5.10 0.63
C THR A 277 -6.99 -3.92 0.13
N PHE A 278 -6.24 -3.30 1.03
CA PHE A 278 -5.21 -2.32 0.68
C PHE A 278 -3.85 -2.99 0.60
N ILE A 279 -3.12 -2.68 -0.46
CA ILE A 279 -1.70 -2.98 -0.66
C ILE A 279 -1.00 -1.64 -0.75
N ILE A 280 -0.17 -1.32 0.22
CA ILE A 280 0.46 -0.01 0.37
C ILE A 280 1.97 -0.19 0.34
N THR A 281 2.67 0.56 -0.52
CA THR A 281 4.11 0.40 -0.70
C THR A 281 4.77 1.67 -1.27
N THR A 282 6.04 1.58 -1.59
CA THR A 282 6.81 2.55 -2.36
C THR A 282 7.48 1.85 -3.54
N ASP A 283 7.72 2.59 -4.60
CA ASP A 283 8.32 2.10 -5.85
C ASP A 283 9.85 1.91 -5.75
N HIS A 284 10.52 2.72 -4.95
CA HIS A 284 11.93 2.59 -4.59
C HIS A 284 12.22 3.20 -3.22
N GLY A 285 13.39 2.95 -2.69
CA GLY A 285 13.91 3.60 -1.50
C GLY A 285 14.88 4.74 -1.84
N ARG A 286 15.58 5.23 -0.83
CA ARG A 286 16.57 6.31 -0.94
C ARG A 286 17.83 5.98 -0.17
N GLY A 287 18.80 6.88 -0.22
CA GLY A 287 20.04 6.75 0.49
C GLY A 287 19.87 6.47 1.97
N LYS A 288 20.59 5.45 2.46
CA LYS A 288 20.47 4.99 3.86
C LYS A 288 21.17 5.88 4.88
N LYS A 289 22.04 6.81 4.42
CA LYS A 289 22.77 7.76 5.28
C LYS A 289 22.07 9.11 5.28
N SER A 290 22.15 9.83 6.39
CA SER A 290 21.62 11.20 6.48
C SER A 290 22.23 12.19 5.44
N SER A 291 23.41 11.90 4.94
CA SER A 291 24.05 12.71 3.85
C SER A 291 23.57 12.36 2.44
N THR A 292 22.84 11.25 2.27
CA THR A 292 22.37 10.77 0.95
C THR A 292 20.87 10.46 0.95
N TRP A 293 20.17 10.78 2.03
CA TRP A 293 18.76 10.45 2.21
C TRP A 293 17.85 10.97 1.07
N ASN A 294 18.22 12.11 0.50
CA ASN A 294 17.49 12.79 -0.56
C ASN A 294 17.82 12.29 -1.96
N ALA A 295 18.75 11.35 -2.09
CA ALA A 295 19.17 10.78 -3.36
C ALA A 295 18.71 9.33 -3.51
N HIS A 296 18.49 8.90 -4.74
CA HIS A 296 18.22 7.51 -5.11
C HIS A 296 18.87 7.14 -6.45
N GLY A 297 18.74 5.88 -6.86
CA GLY A 297 19.27 5.38 -8.13
C GLY A 297 20.34 4.32 -7.95
N PHE A 298 20.88 3.86 -9.07
CA PHE A 298 21.78 2.71 -9.17
C PHE A 298 22.97 2.75 -8.20
N TRP A 299 23.62 3.92 -8.11
CA TRP A 299 24.84 4.09 -7.29
C TRP A 299 24.59 4.46 -5.82
N VAL A 300 23.32 4.69 -5.45
CA VAL A 300 22.98 5.12 -4.09
C VAL A 300 22.59 3.93 -3.24
N GLY A 301 23.41 3.59 -2.25
CA GLY A 301 23.15 2.50 -1.33
C GLY A 301 21.91 2.75 -0.48
N GLY A 302 20.90 1.91 -0.60
CA GLY A 302 19.60 2.04 0.05
C GLY A 302 18.43 2.24 -0.91
N SER A 303 18.68 2.71 -2.14
CA SER A 303 17.62 2.99 -3.12
C SER A 303 16.76 1.78 -3.51
N GLY A 304 17.26 0.57 -3.33
CA GLY A 304 16.47 -0.64 -3.57
C GLY A 304 15.67 -1.12 -2.36
N GLN A 305 15.75 -0.42 -1.22
CA GLN A 305 15.12 -0.83 0.03
C GLN A 305 13.71 -0.27 0.14
N THR A 306 12.72 -1.12 0.04
CA THR A 306 11.30 -0.78 0.08
C THR A 306 10.60 -1.42 1.29
N TRP A 307 9.30 -1.27 1.38
CA TRP A 307 8.45 -1.79 2.44
C TRP A 307 7.05 -2.11 1.90
N LEU A 308 6.28 -2.90 2.65
CA LEU A 308 4.92 -3.28 2.31
C LEU A 308 4.04 -3.22 3.54
N ALA A 309 2.86 -2.62 3.38
CA ALA A 309 1.77 -2.71 4.34
C ALA A 309 0.54 -3.30 3.65
N THR A 310 -0.14 -4.22 4.32
CA THR A 310 -1.38 -4.83 3.82
C THR A 310 -2.42 -4.88 4.93
N ILE A 311 -3.68 -4.55 4.59
CA ILE A 311 -4.80 -4.59 5.52
C ILE A 311 -6.09 -4.89 4.76
N GLY A 312 -7.04 -5.60 5.38
CA GLY A 312 -8.37 -5.83 4.82
C GLY A 312 -8.74 -7.29 4.63
N ALA A 313 -9.63 -7.54 3.67
CA ALA A 313 -10.13 -8.87 3.36
C ALA A 313 -8.97 -9.81 2.97
N GLY A 314 -8.96 -11.03 3.47
CA GLY A 314 -7.89 -11.99 3.20
C GLY A 314 -6.56 -11.74 3.94
N ILE A 315 -6.41 -10.64 4.66
CA ILE A 315 -5.20 -10.30 5.41
C ILE A 315 -5.38 -10.65 6.90
N ALA A 316 -4.51 -11.50 7.43
CA ALA A 316 -4.51 -11.83 8.85
C ALA A 316 -3.77 -10.76 9.68
N PRO A 317 -4.19 -10.46 10.92
CA PRO A 317 -3.67 -9.37 11.75
C PRO A 317 -2.38 -9.77 12.48
N PHE A 318 -1.27 -9.90 11.77
CA PHE A 318 0.04 -10.23 12.35
C PHE A 318 0.89 -9.02 12.71
N GLY A 319 0.46 -7.81 12.31
CA GLY A 319 1.17 -6.59 12.62
C GLY A 319 2.53 -6.48 11.93
N GLU A 320 3.51 -5.93 12.64
CA GLU A 320 4.88 -5.84 12.15
C GLU A 320 5.54 -7.22 12.10
N ILE A 321 5.89 -7.67 10.89
CA ILE A 321 6.55 -8.96 10.67
C ILE A 321 8.01 -8.85 11.10
N LYS A 322 8.38 -9.64 12.11
CA LYS A 322 9.73 -9.62 12.70
C LYS A 322 10.60 -10.81 12.29
N GLU A 323 10.02 -11.78 11.63
CA GLU A 323 10.77 -12.91 11.14
C GLU A 323 11.65 -12.52 9.96
N LYS A 324 12.86 -13.02 9.97
CA LYS A 324 13.81 -12.85 8.87
C LYS A 324 13.18 -13.36 7.56
N SER A 325 13.11 -12.50 6.57
CA SER A 325 12.61 -12.84 5.25
C SER A 325 13.15 -11.90 4.19
N GLN A 326 13.04 -12.33 2.93
CA GLN A 326 13.34 -11.49 1.76
C GLN A 326 12.15 -11.57 0.82
N ILE A 327 11.51 -10.42 0.58
CA ILE A 327 10.45 -10.25 -0.43
C ILE A 327 10.84 -9.16 -1.43
N TYR A 328 10.15 -9.13 -2.57
CA TYR A 328 10.47 -8.22 -3.67
C TYR A 328 9.24 -7.52 -4.20
N ALA A 329 9.42 -6.30 -4.71
CA ALA A 329 8.35 -5.52 -5.35
C ALA A 329 7.72 -6.26 -6.54
N SER A 330 8.52 -7.03 -7.28
CA SER A 330 8.07 -7.88 -8.40
C SER A 330 7.05 -8.96 -8.01
N GLN A 331 6.91 -9.29 -6.73
CA GLN A 331 5.92 -10.25 -6.26
C GLN A 331 4.52 -9.64 -6.07
N ILE A 332 4.40 -8.31 -6.11
CA ILE A 332 3.14 -7.59 -5.82
C ILE A 332 2.08 -7.90 -6.86
N ALA A 333 2.39 -7.90 -8.16
CA ALA A 333 1.41 -8.19 -9.21
C ALA A 333 0.75 -9.58 -9.04
N ALA A 334 1.54 -10.61 -8.75
CA ALA A 334 1.04 -11.95 -8.48
C ALA A 334 0.25 -12.00 -7.16
N THR A 335 0.65 -11.22 -6.15
CA THR A 335 -0.08 -11.12 -4.87
C THR A 335 -1.45 -10.49 -5.06
N ILE A 336 -1.56 -9.43 -5.86
CA ILE A 336 -2.84 -8.80 -6.23
C ILE A 336 -3.77 -9.83 -6.87
N SER A 337 -3.30 -10.52 -7.90
CA SER A 337 -4.13 -11.52 -8.60
C SER A 337 -4.55 -12.65 -7.67
N GLN A 338 -3.64 -13.16 -6.82
CA GLN A 338 -3.94 -14.22 -5.87
C GLN A 338 -5.02 -13.80 -4.84
N LEU A 339 -4.96 -12.57 -4.33
CA LEU A 339 -5.95 -12.05 -3.39
C LEU A 339 -7.33 -11.90 -4.03
N LEU A 340 -7.40 -11.64 -5.34
CA LEU A 340 -8.64 -11.60 -6.13
C LEU A 340 -9.11 -12.98 -6.59
N GLY A 341 -8.37 -14.06 -6.30
CA GLY A 341 -8.69 -15.42 -6.76
C GLY A 341 -8.32 -15.68 -8.22
N GLU A 342 -7.52 -14.82 -8.79
CA GLU A 342 -7.09 -14.83 -10.18
C GLU A 342 -5.64 -15.31 -10.33
N LYS A 343 -5.22 -15.59 -11.57
CA LYS A 343 -3.82 -15.91 -11.87
C LYS A 343 -3.32 -15.02 -12.99
N PHE A 344 -2.56 -14.01 -12.62
CA PHE A 344 -1.97 -13.05 -13.55
C PHE A 344 -1.09 -13.74 -14.61
N LYS A 345 -1.26 -13.30 -15.85
CA LYS A 345 -0.44 -13.71 -16.98
C LYS A 345 0.08 -12.48 -17.71
N SER A 346 1.37 -12.44 -17.95
CA SER A 346 2.04 -11.39 -18.70
C SER A 346 2.75 -11.97 -19.93
N ASN A 347 3.28 -11.10 -20.75
CA ASN A 347 4.13 -11.46 -21.91
C ASN A 347 5.58 -11.81 -21.50
N HIS A 348 5.87 -11.84 -20.22
CA HIS A 348 7.16 -12.23 -19.64
C HIS A 348 6.93 -13.05 -18.35
N PRO A 349 7.98 -13.71 -17.79
CA PRO A 349 7.88 -14.39 -16.51
C PRO A 349 7.48 -13.43 -15.38
N VAL A 350 6.55 -13.86 -14.53
CA VAL A 350 6.07 -13.15 -13.36
C VAL A 350 6.58 -13.87 -12.11
N ASP A 351 7.08 -13.14 -11.14
CA ASP A 351 7.49 -13.69 -9.84
C ASP A 351 6.30 -14.29 -9.08
N ASP A 352 6.56 -15.29 -8.26
CA ASP A 352 5.55 -15.88 -7.38
C ASP A 352 5.00 -14.86 -6.36
N PRO A 353 3.74 -15.00 -5.92
CA PRO A 353 3.15 -14.08 -4.95
C PRO A 353 3.88 -14.08 -3.60
N ILE A 354 3.79 -12.98 -2.88
CA ILE A 354 4.28 -12.87 -1.50
C ILE A 354 3.49 -13.83 -0.62
N VAL A 355 4.21 -14.64 0.16
CA VAL A 355 3.60 -15.50 1.18
C VAL A 355 3.18 -14.64 2.38
N LEU A 356 1.95 -14.13 2.34
CA LEU A 356 1.37 -13.42 3.46
C LEU A 356 1.09 -14.38 4.63
N LYS A 357 1.33 -13.93 5.85
CA LYS A 357 1.03 -14.72 7.05
C LYS A 357 -0.47 -15.03 7.10
N LYS A 358 -0.79 -16.28 7.46
CA LYS A 358 -2.17 -16.77 7.63
C LYS A 358 -2.36 -17.26 9.05
N VAL A 359 -3.57 -17.14 9.58
CA VAL A 359 -3.93 -17.83 10.82
C VAL A 359 -3.96 -19.32 10.50
N GLU A 360 -3.09 -20.08 11.13
CA GLU A 360 -3.13 -21.55 11.02
C GLU A 360 -4.45 -22.02 11.63
N ASN A 361 -5.24 -22.75 10.84
CA ASN A 361 -6.39 -23.47 11.39
C ASN A 361 -5.86 -24.58 12.27
N VAL A 362 -5.87 -24.38 13.58
CA VAL A 362 -5.53 -25.39 14.60
C VAL A 362 -6.64 -26.45 14.70
N PHE A 363 -7.17 -26.89 13.58
CA PHE A 363 -7.97 -28.11 13.51
C PHE A 363 -7.12 -29.20 12.85
N SER A 364 -6.23 -29.81 13.65
CA SER A 364 -5.84 -31.18 13.35
C SER A 364 -7.11 -32.03 13.39
N PRO A 365 -7.43 -32.80 12.37
CA PRO A 365 -8.52 -33.77 12.48
C PRO A 365 -8.13 -34.72 13.62
N ILE A 366 -9.02 -34.88 14.60
CA ILE A 366 -8.91 -35.93 15.59
C ILE A 366 -9.01 -37.27 14.80
N THR A 367 -7.84 -37.80 14.47
CA THR A 367 -7.75 -39.10 13.81
C THR A 367 -7.93 -40.19 14.86
N GLN A 368 -9.00 -40.93 14.70
CA GLN A 368 -9.23 -42.28 15.19
C GLN A 368 -9.33 -42.49 16.71
N VAL A 369 -10.58 -42.51 17.17
CA VAL A 369 -10.94 -43.38 18.28
C VAL A 369 -10.73 -44.83 17.84
N GLU A 370 -9.66 -45.48 18.28
CA GLU A 370 -9.50 -46.90 18.21
C GLU A 370 -10.63 -47.55 19.05
N THR A 371 -11.57 -48.18 18.39
CA THR A 371 -12.54 -49.05 18.98
C THR A 371 -11.82 -50.33 19.47
N LEU A 372 -11.46 -50.37 20.74
CA LEU A 372 -11.12 -51.61 21.42
C LEU A 372 -12.36 -52.53 21.44
N ALA A 373 -12.44 -53.41 20.44
CA ALA A 373 -13.37 -54.51 20.45
C ALA A 373 -12.97 -55.48 21.56
N ALA A 374 -13.80 -55.59 22.55
CA ALA A 374 -13.71 -56.62 23.56
C ALA A 374 -13.74 -58.01 22.89
N LYS A 375 -12.67 -58.77 23.07
CA LYS A 375 -12.72 -60.22 22.93
C LYS A 375 -12.89 -60.84 24.31
N LYS A 376 -13.96 -61.59 24.37
CA LYS A 376 -14.22 -62.59 25.38
C LYS A 376 -13.23 -63.72 25.29
#